data_3df4ae66cb1e7ef74e61bc4a0ee2836f
#
_entry.id   3df4ae66cb1e7ef74e61bc4a0ee2836f
#
_cell.length_a   1.000
_cell.length_b   1.000
_cell.length_c   1.000
_cell.angle_alpha   90.00
_cell.angle_beta   90.00
_cell.angle_gamma   90.00
#
_symmetry.space_group_name_H-M   'P 1'
#
loop_
_entity.id
_entity.type
_entity.pdbx_description
1 polymer ?
#
loop_
_entity_poly.entity_id
_entity_poly.type
_entity_poly.pdbx_seq_one_letter_code
_entity_poly.pdbx_strand_id
1 'polypeptide(L)'
;MKKLMEEITEAVKGAFEHCGYSAEYGLVTVSDRPDLCQFQCSGALMAAKRYRKAPFAIAGEIADRLNDNPCFQEVACIMPGFINITLNDNYIVDYLNAMLMSPKFGCEEIGRGKTVVVDYGGANLAKPLHVGHLRSAVIGESMKRIGKYLGYHVLGDVHLGDWGLPIGLIITELKRRKPGLVYFDPDYKGEYPSEAPFDISELEEIYPAASSYAKTNPAFMEEAKQATYQFQNGRRGYHALWRHILNVSIQDLEKNYADLNVFFELWMKESDVRPYIPEMIEAMKDNGLAYVSDGALVVDVMKEGDTKEIPPCILVKSDGSALYSTTDLATIVQRMEQYDPNEIIYIVDKRQELYFEQVFRCARKANLVSPDTKLTFLGFGTMNGKDGKPFKTRDGGVMRLEHLIKQVSGRVYEKVSENKEISEEEAMEISKKVGLAALKYSDLSNQIAKDYIFEPDRFTSFEGNTGPYIIYTAVRIKSIWNKFQEKYPRLDPGNISLHLPFSETERSMMLRMAQFNEMLETSCLDDTP
;
A
#
# COMPACT_ATOMS: atom_id res chain seq x y z
N MET A 1 0.74 24.11 9.32
CA MET A 1 -0.46 24.99 9.40
C MET A 1 -1.55 24.22 10.09
N LYS A 2 -2.36 24.86 10.99
CA LYS A 2 -3.49 24.13 11.58
C LYS A 2 -4.46 23.67 10.50
N LYS A 3 -5.04 22.49 10.69
CA LYS A 3 -6.03 21.92 9.79
C LYS A 3 -7.37 22.65 9.96
N LEU A 4 -8.12 22.77 8.89
CA LEU A 4 -9.42 23.43 8.91
C LEU A 4 -10.36 22.84 9.98
N MET A 5 -10.43 21.51 10.05
CA MET A 5 -11.27 20.82 11.03
C MET A 5 -10.79 21.03 12.47
N GLU A 6 -9.48 21.14 12.70
CA GLU A 6 -8.92 21.43 14.02
C GLU A 6 -9.32 22.85 14.48
N GLU A 7 -9.23 23.87 13.60
CA GLU A 7 -9.62 25.23 13.91
C GLU A 7 -11.11 25.35 14.25
N ILE A 8 -11.97 24.68 13.45
CA ILE A 8 -13.41 24.64 13.71
C ILE A 8 -13.71 23.93 15.04
N THR A 9 -13.08 22.77 15.25
CA THR A 9 -13.27 21.97 16.48
C THR A 9 -12.83 22.75 17.73
N GLU A 10 -11.71 23.47 17.67
CA GLU A 10 -11.26 24.31 18.79
C GLU A 10 -12.24 25.43 19.10
N ALA A 11 -12.78 26.10 18.06
CA ALA A 11 -13.78 27.12 18.25
C ALA A 11 -15.05 26.55 18.93
N VAL A 12 -15.51 25.38 18.51
CA VAL A 12 -16.68 24.73 19.10
C VAL A 12 -16.39 24.24 20.52
N LYS A 13 -15.23 23.67 20.80
CA LYS A 13 -14.78 23.31 22.16
C LYS A 13 -14.78 24.51 23.10
N GLY A 14 -14.21 25.62 22.63
CA GLY A 14 -14.20 26.87 23.40
C GLY A 14 -15.59 27.40 23.68
N ALA A 15 -16.56 27.25 22.78
CA ALA A 15 -17.94 27.60 23.00
C ALA A 15 -18.61 26.74 24.08
N PHE A 16 -18.37 25.41 24.06
CA PHE A 16 -18.83 24.50 25.12
C PHE A 16 -18.29 24.90 26.48
N GLU A 17 -16.98 25.17 26.60
CA GLU A 17 -16.35 25.58 27.85
C GLU A 17 -16.93 26.94 28.35
N HIS A 18 -17.10 27.89 27.45
CA HIS A 18 -17.67 29.19 27.80
C HIS A 18 -19.10 29.07 28.35
N CYS A 19 -19.89 28.16 27.82
CA CYS A 19 -21.24 27.85 28.28
C CYS A 19 -21.29 26.95 29.52
N GLY A 20 -20.11 26.55 30.08
CA GLY A 20 -20.03 25.71 31.29
C GLY A 20 -20.12 24.23 31.03
N TYR A 21 -19.91 23.78 29.81
CA TYR A 21 -19.87 22.36 29.42
C TYR A 21 -18.44 21.90 29.19
N SER A 22 -18.22 20.55 29.22
CA SER A 22 -16.90 19.98 28.91
C SER A 22 -16.56 20.14 27.43
N ALA A 23 -15.32 20.56 27.13
CA ALA A 23 -14.80 20.66 25.78
C ALA A 23 -14.85 19.34 24.99
N GLU A 24 -14.86 18.19 25.67
CA GLU A 24 -14.93 16.86 25.03
C GLU A 24 -16.13 16.68 24.08
N TYR A 25 -17.21 17.45 24.32
CA TYR A 25 -18.40 17.44 23.48
C TYR A 25 -18.28 18.29 22.21
N GLY A 26 -17.22 19.09 22.08
CA GLY A 26 -17.03 20.01 20.96
C GLY A 26 -16.43 19.38 19.69
N LEU A 27 -16.50 18.06 19.52
CA LEU A 27 -16.00 17.39 18.32
C LEU A 27 -16.88 17.69 17.11
N VAL A 28 -16.25 18.13 16.01
CA VAL A 28 -16.90 18.47 14.76
C VAL A 28 -16.58 17.43 13.70
N THR A 29 -17.53 17.12 12.84
CA THR A 29 -17.37 16.25 11.67
C THR A 29 -17.85 16.94 10.41
N VAL A 30 -17.38 16.49 9.25
CA VAL A 30 -17.97 16.89 7.96
C VAL A 30 -19.41 16.40 7.93
N SER A 31 -20.32 17.23 7.45
CA SER A 31 -21.74 16.87 7.39
C SER A 31 -22.01 15.82 6.31
N ASP A 32 -22.79 14.80 6.65
CA ASP A 32 -23.34 13.83 5.69
C ASP A 32 -24.44 14.44 4.81
N ARG A 33 -24.91 15.65 5.17
CA ARG A 33 -25.96 16.40 4.48
C ARG A 33 -25.40 17.76 4.04
N PRO A 34 -24.55 17.78 2.99
CA PRO A 34 -23.93 19.02 2.51
C PRO A 34 -24.95 20.05 1.98
N ASP A 35 -26.15 19.61 1.70
CA ASP A 35 -27.29 20.45 1.35
C ASP A 35 -27.83 21.27 2.54
N LEU A 36 -27.53 20.88 3.78
CA LEU A 36 -27.99 21.53 4.99
C LEU A 36 -26.90 22.32 5.71
N CYS A 37 -25.67 21.81 5.74
CA CYS A 37 -24.53 22.46 6.37
C CYS A 37 -23.22 21.81 5.90
N GLN A 38 -22.10 22.50 6.14
CA GLN A 38 -20.77 22.00 5.78
C GLN A 38 -20.19 21.09 6.86
N PHE A 39 -20.39 21.45 8.12
CA PHE A 39 -19.88 20.73 9.28
C PHE A 39 -20.97 20.57 10.33
N GLN A 40 -20.82 19.58 11.20
CA GLN A 40 -21.81 19.28 12.22
C GLN A 40 -21.14 18.85 13.54
N CYS A 41 -21.72 19.29 14.67
CA CYS A 41 -21.37 18.78 15.99
C CYS A 41 -22.60 18.15 16.64
N SER A 42 -22.48 16.92 17.12
CA SER A 42 -23.51 16.18 17.83
C SER A 42 -23.32 16.16 19.36
N GLY A 43 -22.33 16.88 19.87
CA GLY A 43 -21.91 16.81 21.27
C GLY A 43 -22.98 17.19 22.29
N ALA A 44 -23.92 18.07 21.91
CA ALA A 44 -25.03 18.41 22.79
C ALA A 44 -25.94 17.21 23.13
N LEU A 45 -26.09 16.26 22.21
CA LEU A 45 -26.82 15.01 22.45
C LEU A 45 -26.14 14.16 23.55
N MET A 46 -24.82 14.10 23.55
CA MET A 46 -24.03 13.36 24.54
C MET A 46 -23.99 14.10 25.88
N ALA A 47 -23.86 15.43 25.85
CA ALA A 47 -23.83 16.27 27.04
C ALA A 47 -25.15 16.26 27.84
N ALA A 48 -26.28 16.11 27.16
CA ALA A 48 -27.63 16.23 27.73
C ALA A 48 -27.83 15.38 29.00
N LYS A 49 -27.38 14.13 29.00
CA LYS A 49 -27.49 13.22 30.14
C LYS A 49 -26.66 13.68 31.33
N ARG A 50 -25.44 14.13 31.10
CA ARG A 50 -24.50 14.58 32.15
C ARG A 50 -25.00 15.86 32.82
N TYR A 51 -25.46 16.82 32.01
CA TYR A 51 -25.91 18.13 32.52
C TYR A 51 -27.41 18.19 32.81
N ARG A 52 -28.15 17.10 32.62
CA ARG A 52 -29.61 17.01 32.88
C ARG A 52 -30.39 18.14 32.19
N LYS A 53 -30.02 18.46 30.97
CA LYS A 53 -30.59 19.54 30.16
C LYS A 53 -30.96 19.02 28.77
N ALA A 54 -32.01 19.59 28.19
CA ALA A 54 -32.43 19.17 26.85
C ALA A 54 -31.31 19.42 25.82
N PRO A 55 -31.00 18.43 24.95
CA PRO A 55 -29.93 18.55 23.97
C PRO A 55 -30.09 19.80 23.09
N PHE A 56 -31.32 20.09 22.67
CA PHE A 56 -31.64 21.27 21.87
C PHE A 56 -31.32 22.58 22.60
N ALA A 57 -31.54 22.65 23.92
CA ALA A 57 -31.22 23.84 24.72
C ALA A 57 -29.70 24.02 24.82
N ILE A 58 -28.93 22.95 25.02
CA ILE A 58 -27.46 22.99 25.02
C ILE A 58 -26.97 23.44 23.64
N ALA A 59 -27.45 22.83 22.56
CA ALA A 59 -27.05 23.18 21.20
C ALA A 59 -27.36 24.62 20.84
N GLY A 60 -28.51 25.16 21.35
CA GLY A 60 -28.88 26.56 21.16
C GLY A 60 -27.87 27.53 21.79
N GLU A 61 -27.50 27.31 23.06
CA GLU A 61 -26.51 28.14 23.76
C GLU A 61 -25.15 28.13 23.05
N ILE A 62 -24.72 26.99 22.55
CA ILE A 62 -23.48 26.85 21.80
C ILE A 62 -23.58 27.56 20.45
N ALA A 63 -24.69 27.39 19.72
CA ALA A 63 -24.91 28.02 18.43
C ALA A 63 -24.94 29.56 18.57
N ASP A 64 -25.65 30.09 19.58
CA ASP A 64 -25.70 31.54 19.86
C ASP A 64 -24.30 32.08 20.11
N ARG A 65 -23.47 31.37 20.87
CA ARG A 65 -22.09 31.76 21.16
C ARG A 65 -21.19 31.72 19.92
N LEU A 66 -21.36 30.73 19.05
CA LEU A 66 -20.57 30.55 17.83
C LEU A 66 -20.94 31.55 16.74
N ASN A 67 -22.19 32.03 16.68
CA ASN A 67 -22.61 33.05 15.70
C ASN A 67 -21.90 34.40 15.87
N ASP A 68 -21.30 34.69 17.03
CA ASP A 68 -20.43 35.84 17.23
C ASP A 68 -19.01 35.66 16.63
N ASN A 69 -18.65 34.47 16.20
CA ASN A 69 -17.33 34.19 15.66
C ASN A 69 -17.27 34.45 14.14
N PRO A 70 -16.38 35.36 13.68
CA PRO A 70 -16.30 35.74 12.26
C PRO A 70 -15.94 34.59 11.30
N CYS A 71 -15.43 33.49 11.80
CA CYS A 71 -15.15 32.29 10.98
C CYS A 71 -16.43 31.67 10.43
N PHE A 72 -17.56 31.86 11.07
CA PHE A 72 -18.83 31.25 10.70
C PHE A 72 -19.77 32.25 10.01
N GLN A 73 -20.43 31.78 8.96
CA GLN A 73 -21.51 32.50 8.30
C GLN A 73 -22.82 32.28 9.05
N GLU A 74 -23.04 31.03 9.47
CA GLU A 74 -24.24 30.58 10.16
C GLU A 74 -23.93 29.36 11.05
N VAL A 75 -24.41 29.40 12.28
CA VAL A 75 -24.43 28.25 13.17
C VAL A 75 -25.86 28.02 13.64
N ALA A 76 -26.46 26.94 13.23
CA ALA A 76 -27.87 26.63 13.49
C ALA A 76 -28.02 25.42 14.44
N CYS A 77 -28.88 25.58 15.45
CA CYS A 77 -29.31 24.48 16.30
C CYS A 77 -30.47 23.73 15.63
N ILE A 78 -30.30 22.47 15.38
CA ILE A 78 -31.28 21.59 14.71
C ILE A 78 -31.74 20.45 15.65
N MET A 79 -33.05 20.23 15.69
CA MET A 79 -33.59 19.12 16.48
C MET A 79 -32.99 17.77 16.09
N PRO A 80 -32.69 16.88 17.06
CA PRO A 80 -32.96 17.01 18.51
C PRO A 80 -31.86 17.72 19.31
N GLY A 81 -30.77 18.21 18.69
CA GLY A 81 -29.64 18.87 19.35
C GLY A 81 -28.35 18.81 18.53
N PHE A 82 -28.46 18.82 17.19
CA PHE A 82 -27.34 19.00 16.30
C PHE A 82 -26.98 20.48 16.16
N ILE A 83 -25.70 20.76 16.06
CA ILE A 83 -25.16 22.07 15.75
C ILE A 83 -24.61 22.02 14.33
N ASN A 84 -25.34 22.65 13.39
CA ASN A 84 -24.95 22.74 12.00
C ASN A 84 -24.13 24.02 11.79
N ILE A 85 -23.01 23.88 11.07
CA ILE A 85 -22.02 24.95 10.91
C ILE A 85 -21.76 25.21 9.44
N THR A 86 -21.84 26.48 9.03
CA THR A 86 -21.48 26.96 7.70
C THR A 86 -20.40 28.03 7.88
N LEU A 87 -19.28 27.87 7.15
CA LEU A 87 -18.15 28.81 7.22
C LEU A 87 -18.43 30.10 6.44
N ASN A 88 -17.82 31.16 6.90
CA ASN A 88 -17.79 32.43 6.20
C ASN A 88 -16.89 32.36 4.97
N ASP A 89 -17.33 32.87 3.84
CA ASP A 89 -16.58 32.84 2.58
C ASP A 89 -15.23 33.57 2.67
N ASN A 90 -15.13 34.69 3.41
CA ASN A 90 -13.85 35.35 3.62
C ASN A 90 -12.89 34.46 4.40
N TYR A 91 -13.38 33.73 5.41
CA TYR A 91 -12.54 32.82 6.18
C TYR A 91 -12.00 31.66 5.29
N ILE A 92 -12.84 31.10 4.38
CA ILE A 92 -12.41 30.07 3.42
C ILE A 92 -11.31 30.61 2.49
N VAL A 93 -11.50 31.86 1.99
CA VAL A 93 -10.50 32.53 1.13
C VAL A 93 -9.19 32.74 1.86
N ASP A 94 -9.24 33.30 3.08
CA ASP A 94 -8.04 33.58 3.86
C ASP A 94 -7.29 32.31 4.23
N TYR A 95 -8.01 31.23 4.60
CA TYR A 95 -7.44 29.91 4.88
C TYR A 95 -6.75 29.34 3.66
N LEU A 96 -7.40 29.35 2.49
CA LEU A 96 -6.82 28.83 1.25
C LEU A 96 -5.64 29.66 0.76
N ASN A 97 -5.69 30.98 0.87
CA ASN A 97 -4.56 31.83 0.53
C ASN A 97 -3.35 31.54 1.44
N ALA A 98 -3.58 31.36 2.75
CA ALA A 98 -2.53 30.93 3.68
C ALA A 98 -1.98 29.55 3.32
N MET A 99 -2.84 28.61 2.93
CA MET A 99 -2.48 27.28 2.50
C MET A 99 -1.63 27.29 1.21
N LEU A 100 -2.00 28.11 0.22
CA LEU A 100 -1.24 28.29 -1.03
C LEU A 100 0.17 28.84 -0.78
N MET A 101 0.33 29.70 0.19
CA MET A 101 1.64 30.28 0.58
C MET A 101 2.46 29.37 1.49
N SER A 102 1.84 28.32 2.03
CA SER A 102 2.51 27.37 2.94
C SER A 102 3.24 26.27 2.16
N PRO A 103 4.43 25.81 2.61
CA PRO A 103 5.08 24.64 2.04
C PRO A 103 4.14 23.44 2.04
N LYS A 104 4.16 22.65 0.98
CA LYS A 104 3.35 21.42 0.83
C LYS A 104 1.87 21.64 1.11
N PHE A 105 1.34 22.82 0.77
CA PHE A 105 -0.06 23.20 1.04
C PHE A 105 -0.46 23.05 2.51
N GLY A 106 0.44 23.42 3.42
CA GLY A 106 0.19 23.39 4.86
C GLY A 106 0.25 22.01 5.52
N CYS A 107 0.62 20.96 4.79
CA CYS A 107 0.90 19.65 5.37
C CYS A 107 2.09 19.72 6.34
N GLU A 108 1.96 19.08 7.49
CA GLU A 108 3.03 18.98 8.46
C GLU A 108 3.98 17.82 8.13
N GLU A 109 5.26 17.98 8.44
CA GLU A 109 6.23 16.90 8.31
C GLU A 109 6.18 15.98 9.55
N ILE A 110 5.03 15.31 9.75
CA ILE A 110 4.77 14.43 10.91
C ILE A 110 5.74 13.24 10.99
N GLY A 111 6.35 12.91 9.86
CA GLY A 111 7.34 11.83 9.72
C GLY A 111 8.78 12.24 9.91
N ARG A 112 9.07 13.52 10.21
CA ARG A 112 10.44 14.01 10.31
C ARG A 112 11.25 13.26 11.35
N GLY A 113 12.38 12.68 10.93
CA GLY A 113 13.25 11.86 11.78
C GLY A 113 12.75 10.45 12.06
N LYS A 114 11.69 10.00 11.39
CA LYS A 114 11.16 8.64 11.51
C LYS A 114 11.44 7.83 10.25
N THR A 115 11.81 6.57 10.43
CA THR A 115 12.01 5.59 9.34
C THR A 115 10.85 4.61 9.31
N VAL A 116 10.36 4.32 8.11
CA VAL A 116 9.30 3.31 7.87
C VAL A 116 9.78 2.36 6.78
N VAL A 117 9.71 1.06 7.04
CA VAL A 117 9.93 0.02 6.03
C VAL A 117 8.56 -0.47 5.55
N VAL A 118 8.33 -0.44 4.25
CA VAL A 118 7.10 -0.93 3.63
C VAL A 118 7.43 -2.15 2.79
N ASP A 119 6.96 -3.31 3.22
CA ASP A 119 7.10 -4.59 2.53
C ASP A 119 5.91 -4.80 1.59
N TYR A 120 6.14 -4.78 0.28
CA TYR A 120 5.09 -4.88 -0.71
C TYR A 120 5.59 -5.44 -2.05
N GLY A 121 4.64 -5.76 -2.94
CA GLY A 121 4.95 -6.35 -4.24
C GLY A 121 4.85 -7.86 -4.25
N GLY A 122 5.43 -8.56 -3.27
CA GLY A 122 5.26 -10.00 -3.04
C GLY A 122 5.74 -10.91 -4.17
N ALA A 123 6.77 -10.49 -4.92
CA ALA A 123 7.28 -11.23 -6.07
C ALA A 123 8.06 -12.48 -5.66
N ASN A 124 7.94 -13.54 -6.47
CA ASN A 124 8.74 -14.74 -6.34
C ASN A 124 9.59 -14.92 -7.60
N LEU A 125 10.80 -15.45 -7.43
CA LEU A 125 11.68 -15.74 -8.56
C LEU A 125 11.07 -16.73 -9.55
N ALA A 126 11.39 -16.53 -10.82
CA ALA A 126 10.95 -17.38 -11.94
C ALA A 126 9.41 -17.53 -12.05
N LYS A 127 8.66 -16.61 -11.48
CA LYS A 127 7.21 -16.53 -11.62
C LYS A 127 6.84 -15.18 -12.20
N PRO A 128 6.04 -15.15 -13.27
CA PRO A 128 5.55 -13.86 -13.78
C PRO A 128 4.67 -13.18 -12.74
N LEU A 129 4.73 -11.87 -12.71
CA LEU A 129 3.78 -11.09 -11.93
C LEU A 129 2.37 -11.33 -12.48
N HIS A 130 1.46 -11.57 -11.58
CA HIS A 130 0.04 -11.75 -11.91
C HIS A 130 -0.82 -10.66 -11.25
N VAL A 131 -2.08 -10.61 -11.62
CA VAL A 131 -3.04 -9.62 -11.14
C VAL A 131 -3.07 -9.49 -9.60
N GLY A 132 -2.80 -10.59 -8.86
CA GLY A 132 -2.72 -10.57 -7.40
C GLY A 132 -1.58 -9.70 -6.85
N HIS A 133 -0.50 -9.45 -7.63
CA HIS A 133 0.59 -8.58 -7.20
C HIS A 133 0.28 -7.09 -7.43
N LEU A 134 -0.69 -6.76 -8.30
CA LEU A 134 -1.04 -5.39 -8.63
C LEU A 134 -1.44 -4.59 -7.38
N ARG A 135 -2.32 -5.16 -6.56
CA ARG A 135 -2.85 -4.47 -5.37
C ARG A 135 -1.74 -4.14 -4.38
N SER A 136 -0.92 -5.13 -4.04
CA SER A 136 0.23 -4.93 -3.16
C SER A 136 1.15 -3.82 -3.69
N ALA A 137 1.49 -3.86 -4.99
CA ALA A 137 2.39 -2.90 -5.62
C ALA A 137 1.81 -1.48 -5.63
N VAL A 138 0.53 -1.32 -6.00
CA VAL A 138 -0.12 0.00 -6.11
C VAL A 138 -0.35 0.63 -4.73
N ILE A 139 -0.85 -0.15 -3.77
CA ILE A 139 -1.10 0.31 -2.40
C ILE A 139 0.23 0.70 -1.74
N GLY A 140 1.25 -0.19 -1.81
CA GLY A 140 2.54 0.06 -1.18
C GLY A 140 3.27 1.27 -1.74
N GLU A 141 3.27 1.43 -3.07
CA GLU A 141 3.84 2.62 -3.70
C GLU A 141 3.10 3.90 -3.30
N SER A 142 1.77 3.85 -3.15
CA SER A 142 0.98 4.99 -2.69
C SER A 142 1.34 5.36 -1.26
N MET A 143 1.37 4.39 -0.34
CA MET A 143 1.78 4.59 1.06
C MET A 143 3.18 5.19 1.16
N LYS A 144 4.12 4.64 0.40
CA LYS A 144 5.49 5.16 0.33
C LYS A 144 5.53 6.62 -0.11
N ARG A 145 4.79 6.98 -1.17
CA ARG A 145 4.76 8.37 -1.67
C ARG A 145 4.14 9.34 -0.69
N ILE A 146 3.04 8.96 -0.06
CA ILE A 146 2.39 9.75 0.98
C ILE A 146 3.34 9.96 2.17
N GLY A 147 3.94 8.87 2.67
CA GLY A 147 4.89 8.93 3.77
C GLY A 147 6.08 9.85 3.46
N LYS A 148 6.70 9.71 2.27
CA LYS A 148 7.79 10.61 1.84
C LYS A 148 7.36 12.06 1.74
N TYR A 149 6.15 12.33 1.24
CA TYR A 149 5.61 13.69 1.18
C TYR A 149 5.45 14.30 2.57
N LEU A 150 5.05 13.51 3.56
CA LEU A 150 4.89 13.92 4.96
C LEU A 150 6.18 13.82 5.79
N GLY A 151 7.33 13.66 5.14
CA GLY A 151 8.65 13.79 5.77
C GLY A 151 9.23 12.51 6.38
N TYR A 152 8.59 11.35 6.23
CA TYR A 152 9.15 10.08 6.64
C TYR A 152 10.31 9.66 5.72
N HIS A 153 11.32 9.00 6.29
CA HIS A 153 12.29 8.22 5.54
C HIS A 153 11.66 6.85 5.24
N VAL A 154 11.06 6.70 4.06
CA VAL A 154 10.36 5.46 3.69
C VAL A 154 11.21 4.61 2.78
N LEU A 155 11.42 3.35 3.18
CA LEU A 155 12.14 2.31 2.42
C LEU A 155 11.12 1.27 1.94
N GLY A 156 10.89 1.21 0.64
CA GLY A 156 10.06 0.17 0.02
C GLY A 156 10.91 -1.08 -0.27
N ASP A 157 10.49 -2.23 0.23
CA ASP A 157 11.16 -3.51 0.04
C ASP A 157 10.25 -4.48 -0.72
N VAL A 158 10.78 -5.11 -1.77
CA VAL A 158 10.03 -6.12 -2.54
C VAL A 158 10.13 -7.52 -1.95
N HIS A 159 11.03 -7.76 -1.05
CA HIS A 159 11.37 -9.01 -0.36
C HIS A 159 11.14 -10.30 -1.17
N LEU A 160 12.18 -10.77 -1.88
CA LEU A 160 12.06 -11.85 -2.85
C LEU A 160 12.19 -13.24 -2.22
N GLY A 161 11.28 -14.14 -2.57
CA GLY A 161 11.40 -15.57 -2.26
C GLY A 161 12.38 -16.27 -3.20
N ASP A 162 13.62 -16.50 -2.74
CA ASP A 162 14.72 -17.02 -3.55
C ASP A 162 15.37 -18.30 -2.98
N TRP A 163 14.85 -18.84 -1.89
CA TRP A 163 15.56 -19.85 -1.11
C TRP A 163 14.72 -21.08 -0.74
N GLY A 164 14.10 -21.73 -1.65
CA GLY A 164 13.25 -22.86 -1.31
C GLY A 164 13.14 -23.91 -2.41
N LEU A 165 12.20 -24.83 -2.22
CA LEU A 165 11.86 -25.87 -3.18
C LEU A 165 11.63 -25.37 -4.62
N PRO A 166 11.10 -24.17 -4.87
CA PRO A 166 10.99 -23.62 -6.22
C PRO A 166 12.31 -23.61 -6.98
N ILE A 167 13.42 -23.27 -6.34
CA ILE A 167 14.76 -23.29 -6.96
C ILE A 167 15.18 -24.71 -7.31
N GLY A 168 14.96 -25.68 -6.42
CA GLY A 168 15.23 -27.09 -6.70
C GLY A 168 14.41 -27.64 -7.86
N LEU A 169 13.14 -27.26 -7.96
CA LEU A 169 12.26 -27.62 -9.09
C LEU A 169 12.81 -27.09 -10.41
N ILE A 170 13.23 -25.83 -10.44
CA ILE A 170 13.82 -25.19 -11.64
C ILE A 170 15.13 -25.91 -12.04
N ILE A 171 16.02 -26.13 -11.08
CA ILE A 171 17.31 -26.82 -11.32
C ILE A 171 17.08 -28.21 -11.89
N THR A 172 16.14 -28.97 -11.31
CA THR A 172 15.83 -30.34 -11.73
C THR A 172 15.22 -30.38 -13.13
N GLU A 173 14.28 -29.48 -13.42
CA GLU A 173 13.67 -29.41 -14.75
C GLU A 173 14.69 -28.91 -15.80
N LEU A 174 15.54 -27.95 -15.45
CA LEU A 174 16.60 -27.50 -16.34
C LEU A 174 17.59 -28.62 -16.65
N LYS A 175 17.97 -29.45 -15.66
CA LYS A 175 18.80 -30.61 -15.83
C LYS A 175 18.14 -31.62 -16.77
N ARG A 176 16.83 -31.84 -16.66
CA ARG A 176 16.07 -32.72 -17.55
C ARG A 176 16.05 -32.20 -19.00
N ARG A 177 15.89 -30.88 -19.20
CA ARG A 177 15.85 -30.25 -20.54
C ARG A 177 17.24 -30.13 -21.16
N LYS A 178 18.24 -29.75 -20.37
CA LYS A 178 19.60 -29.39 -20.81
C LYS A 178 20.66 -30.14 -19.98
N PRO A 179 20.72 -31.50 -20.01
CA PRO A 179 21.59 -32.28 -19.13
C PRO A 179 23.09 -32.06 -19.35
N GLY A 180 23.49 -31.53 -20.52
CA GLY A 180 24.90 -31.28 -20.88
C GLY A 180 25.46 -29.94 -20.34
N LEU A 181 24.70 -29.17 -19.57
CA LEU A 181 25.22 -27.93 -19.00
C LEU A 181 26.28 -28.19 -17.91
N VAL A 182 27.36 -27.42 -17.93
CA VAL A 182 28.50 -27.55 -16.99
C VAL A 182 28.11 -27.40 -15.52
N TYR A 183 26.96 -26.79 -15.22
CA TYR A 183 26.44 -26.64 -13.87
C TYR A 183 26.05 -27.94 -13.19
N PHE A 184 25.81 -28.98 -13.96
CA PHE A 184 25.41 -30.33 -13.47
C PHE A 184 26.58 -31.24 -13.25
N ASP A 185 27.75 -30.91 -13.81
CA ASP A 185 28.98 -31.67 -13.62
C ASP A 185 29.56 -31.42 -12.21
N PRO A 186 29.61 -32.45 -11.33
CA PRO A 186 30.12 -32.29 -9.98
C PRO A 186 31.64 -32.05 -9.94
N ASP A 187 32.36 -32.47 -10.98
CA ASP A 187 33.81 -32.39 -11.05
C ASP A 187 34.30 -31.11 -11.76
N TYR A 188 33.39 -30.27 -12.26
CA TYR A 188 33.74 -29.04 -12.95
C TYR A 188 34.39 -28.03 -11.99
N LYS A 189 35.66 -27.66 -12.29
CA LYS A 189 36.48 -26.74 -11.48
C LYS A 189 36.68 -25.39 -12.13
N GLY A 190 36.22 -25.20 -13.37
CA GLY A 190 36.34 -23.94 -14.10
C GLY A 190 35.45 -22.84 -13.57
N GLU A 191 35.53 -21.68 -14.20
CA GLU A 191 34.58 -20.58 -14.00
C GLU A 191 33.30 -20.89 -14.79
N TYR A 192 32.15 -20.68 -14.13
CA TYR A 192 30.86 -20.84 -14.80
C TYR A 192 30.62 -19.69 -15.79
N PRO A 193 29.92 -19.95 -16.91
CA PRO A 193 29.57 -18.91 -17.87
C PRO A 193 28.91 -17.71 -17.18
N SER A 194 29.25 -16.50 -17.66
CA SER A 194 28.63 -15.25 -17.17
C SER A 194 27.22 -15.06 -17.72
N GLU A 195 26.93 -15.63 -18.89
CA GLU A 195 25.60 -15.58 -19.50
C GLU A 195 24.71 -16.70 -18.96
N ALA A 196 23.44 -16.36 -18.70
CA ALA A 196 22.45 -17.34 -18.26
C ALA A 196 22.16 -18.34 -19.38
N PRO A 197 22.02 -19.65 -19.05
CA PRO A 197 21.67 -20.68 -20.04
C PRO A 197 20.19 -20.67 -20.44
N PHE A 198 19.45 -19.65 -20.04
CA PHE A 198 18.01 -19.45 -20.28
C PHE A 198 17.69 -17.95 -20.24
N ASP A 199 16.61 -17.57 -20.86
CA ASP A 199 15.98 -16.24 -20.71
C ASP A 199 14.76 -16.31 -19.76
N ILE A 200 14.10 -15.17 -19.55
CA ILE A 200 12.92 -15.08 -18.68
C ILE A 200 11.75 -15.92 -19.22
N SER A 201 11.55 -15.94 -20.54
CA SER A 201 10.46 -16.70 -21.17
C SER A 201 10.62 -18.20 -20.90
N GLU A 202 11.85 -18.70 -20.98
CA GLU A 202 12.16 -20.11 -20.67
C GLU A 202 11.96 -20.41 -19.17
N LEU A 203 12.37 -19.50 -18.26
CA LEU A 203 12.13 -19.67 -16.82
C LEU A 203 10.65 -19.71 -16.46
N GLU A 204 9.85 -18.87 -17.12
CA GLU A 204 8.40 -18.84 -16.95
C GLU A 204 7.69 -20.12 -17.41
N GLU A 205 8.30 -20.89 -18.31
CA GLU A 205 7.83 -22.23 -18.71
C GLU A 205 8.36 -23.34 -17.79
N ILE A 206 9.62 -23.25 -17.38
CA ILE A 206 10.31 -24.27 -16.57
C ILE A 206 9.59 -24.45 -15.23
N TYR A 207 9.34 -23.38 -14.50
CA TYR A 207 8.79 -23.50 -13.14
C TYR A 207 7.37 -24.11 -13.11
N PRO A 208 6.38 -23.65 -13.89
CA PRO A 208 5.06 -24.27 -13.92
C PRO A 208 5.09 -25.73 -14.39
N ALA A 209 5.92 -26.06 -15.39
CA ALA A 209 6.08 -27.42 -15.89
C ALA A 209 6.65 -28.32 -14.79
N ALA A 210 7.72 -27.90 -14.11
CA ALA A 210 8.32 -28.64 -13.00
C ALA A 210 7.34 -28.82 -11.85
N SER A 211 6.63 -27.76 -11.45
CA SER A 211 5.64 -27.79 -10.37
C SER A 211 4.46 -28.71 -10.67
N SER A 212 3.99 -28.71 -11.92
CA SER A 212 2.91 -29.61 -12.36
C SER A 212 3.37 -31.06 -12.40
N TYR A 213 4.57 -31.30 -12.96
CA TYR A 213 5.13 -32.64 -13.09
C TYR A 213 5.45 -33.27 -11.73
N ALA A 214 5.95 -32.48 -10.78
CA ALA A 214 6.23 -32.91 -9.41
C ALA A 214 4.99 -33.43 -8.67
N LYS A 215 3.79 -32.89 -8.96
CA LYS A 215 2.54 -33.33 -8.33
C LYS A 215 2.14 -34.75 -8.69
N THR A 216 2.53 -35.21 -9.87
CA THR A 216 2.17 -36.53 -10.41
C THR A 216 3.34 -37.49 -10.44
N ASN A 217 4.56 -37.03 -10.17
CA ASN A 217 5.78 -37.82 -10.20
C ASN A 217 6.58 -37.68 -8.89
N PRO A 218 6.39 -38.62 -7.94
CA PRO A 218 7.11 -38.60 -6.66
C PRO A 218 8.64 -38.67 -6.79
N ALA A 219 9.17 -39.38 -7.80
CA ALA A 219 10.61 -39.48 -8.01
C ALA A 219 11.20 -38.11 -8.43
N PHE A 220 10.52 -37.36 -9.31
CA PHE A 220 10.93 -36.02 -9.69
C PHE A 220 10.87 -35.05 -8.50
N MET A 221 9.83 -35.14 -7.67
CA MET A 221 9.71 -34.34 -6.45
C MET A 221 10.87 -34.63 -5.50
N GLU A 222 11.26 -35.88 -5.34
CA GLU A 222 12.40 -36.22 -4.47
C GLU A 222 13.73 -35.71 -5.05
N GLU A 223 13.93 -35.81 -6.38
CA GLU A 223 15.11 -35.22 -7.04
C GLU A 223 15.14 -33.68 -6.83
N ALA A 224 14.00 -33.01 -6.92
CA ALA A 224 13.90 -31.56 -6.68
C ALA A 224 14.23 -31.17 -5.22
N LYS A 225 13.80 -31.98 -4.23
CA LYS A 225 14.18 -31.80 -2.83
C LYS A 225 15.69 -31.99 -2.63
N GLN A 226 16.26 -33.03 -3.26
CA GLN A 226 17.70 -33.25 -3.22
C GLN A 226 18.48 -32.12 -3.90
N ALA A 227 17.99 -31.58 -5.01
CA ALA A 227 18.57 -30.41 -5.66
C ALA A 227 18.51 -29.18 -4.75
N THR A 228 17.39 -28.97 -4.06
CA THR A 228 17.22 -27.91 -3.06
C THR A 228 18.26 -28.06 -1.94
N TYR A 229 18.36 -29.26 -1.37
CA TYR A 229 19.33 -29.55 -0.30
C TYR A 229 20.78 -29.28 -0.77
N GLN A 230 21.17 -29.80 -1.94
CA GLN A 230 22.52 -29.58 -2.50
C GLN A 230 22.80 -28.12 -2.79
N PHE A 231 21.82 -27.38 -3.31
CA PHE A 231 21.90 -25.94 -3.51
C PHE A 231 22.14 -25.23 -2.17
N GLN A 232 21.31 -25.50 -1.16
CA GLN A 232 21.41 -24.90 0.17
C GLN A 232 22.70 -25.23 0.89
N ASN A 233 23.33 -26.38 0.58
CA ASN A 233 24.63 -26.81 1.12
C ASN A 233 25.83 -26.44 0.24
N GLY A 234 25.67 -25.50 -0.68
CA GLY A 234 26.78 -24.85 -1.36
C GLY A 234 27.32 -25.57 -2.59
N ARG A 235 26.53 -26.43 -3.26
CA ARG A 235 26.96 -27.03 -4.54
C ARG A 235 27.20 -25.94 -5.58
N ARG A 236 28.47 -25.78 -5.98
CA ARG A 236 28.95 -24.67 -6.82
C ARG A 236 28.11 -24.43 -8.09
N GLY A 237 27.82 -25.49 -8.86
CA GLY A 237 27.03 -25.38 -10.09
C GLY A 237 25.59 -24.92 -9.84
N TYR A 238 24.98 -25.38 -8.76
CA TYR A 238 23.62 -24.98 -8.39
C TYR A 238 23.57 -23.52 -7.87
N HIS A 239 24.59 -23.10 -7.15
CA HIS A 239 24.74 -21.69 -6.78
C HIS A 239 24.94 -20.77 -7.99
N ALA A 240 25.70 -21.21 -8.99
CA ALA A 240 25.87 -20.45 -10.23
C ALA A 240 24.55 -20.34 -11.01
N LEU A 241 23.76 -21.42 -11.11
CA LEU A 241 22.42 -21.39 -11.69
C LEU A 241 21.47 -20.48 -10.92
N TRP A 242 21.47 -20.55 -9.59
CA TRP A 242 20.66 -19.69 -8.75
C TRP A 242 20.96 -18.20 -9.00
N ARG A 243 22.22 -17.80 -9.14
CA ARG A 243 22.59 -16.42 -9.49
C ARG A 243 22.02 -16.00 -10.84
N HIS A 244 22.02 -16.89 -11.83
CA HIS A 244 21.40 -16.62 -13.13
C HIS A 244 19.88 -16.47 -13.02
N ILE A 245 19.23 -17.36 -12.26
CA ILE A 245 17.78 -17.28 -11.99
C ILE A 245 17.45 -15.93 -11.32
N LEU A 246 18.23 -15.53 -10.31
CA LEU A 246 18.11 -14.25 -9.64
C LEU A 246 18.21 -13.07 -10.62
N ASN A 247 19.32 -12.99 -11.35
CA ASN A 247 19.58 -11.87 -12.24
C ASN A 247 18.51 -11.71 -13.32
N VAL A 248 18.13 -12.81 -13.98
CA VAL A 248 17.11 -12.80 -15.04
C VAL A 248 15.75 -12.42 -14.45
N SER A 249 15.40 -12.94 -13.28
CA SER A 249 14.11 -12.64 -12.64
C SER A 249 14.05 -11.19 -12.15
N ILE A 250 15.11 -10.67 -11.51
CA ILE A 250 15.13 -9.29 -11.01
C ILE A 250 15.00 -8.30 -12.16
N GLN A 251 15.74 -8.49 -13.25
CA GLN A 251 15.63 -7.61 -14.42
C GLN A 251 14.21 -7.55 -15.01
N ASP A 252 13.52 -8.69 -15.06
CA ASP A 252 12.13 -8.72 -15.51
C ASP A 252 11.18 -8.05 -14.51
N LEU A 253 11.37 -8.31 -13.22
CA LEU A 253 10.57 -7.68 -12.16
C LEU A 253 10.75 -6.17 -12.13
N GLU A 254 11.98 -5.66 -12.24
CA GLU A 254 12.27 -4.23 -12.33
C GLU A 254 11.53 -3.57 -13.50
N LYS A 255 11.55 -4.21 -14.67
CA LYS A 255 10.82 -3.74 -15.84
C LYS A 255 9.31 -3.71 -15.59
N ASN A 256 8.74 -4.81 -15.09
CA ASN A 256 7.30 -4.91 -14.83
C ASN A 256 6.82 -3.89 -13.76
N TYR A 257 7.62 -3.67 -12.71
CA TYR A 257 7.30 -2.63 -11.72
C TYR A 257 7.48 -1.22 -12.27
N ALA A 258 8.49 -0.99 -13.10
CA ALA A 258 8.66 0.30 -13.79
C ALA A 258 7.46 0.62 -14.72
N ASP A 259 6.92 -0.39 -15.41
CA ASP A 259 5.69 -0.24 -16.23
C ASP A 259 4.48 0.14 -15.36
N LEU A 260 4.46 -0.23 -14.07
CA LEU A 260 3.49 0.23 -13.08
C LEU A 260 3.84 1.58 -12.44
N ASN A 261 4.99 2.18 -12.78
CA ASN A 261 5.55 3.33 -12.07
C ASN A 261 5.65 3.05 -10.54
N VAL A 262 6.20 1.89 -10.19
CA VAL A 262 6.48 1.41 -8.85
C VAL A 262 7.98 1.15 -8.73
N PHE A 263 8.62 1.66 -7.69
CA PHE A 263 10.06 1.56 -7.49
C PHE A 263 10.38 1.18 -6.05
N PHE A 264 11.37 0.33 -5.87
CA PHE A 264 11.81 -0.11 -4.54
C PHE A 264 13.19 0.44 -4.21
N GLU A 265 13.40 0.81 -2.98
CA GLU A 265 14.70 1.15 -2.44
C GLU A 265 15.49 -0.11 -2.05
N LEU A 266 14.78 -1.17 -1.67
CA LEU A 266 15.36 -2.42 -1.20
C LEU A 266 14.87 -3.59 -2.07
N TRP A 267 15.80 -4.47 -2.41
CA TRP A 267 15.60 -5.74 -3.11
C TRP A 267 16.15 -6.87 -2.26
N MET A 268 15.56 -6.98 -1.03
CA MET A 268 15.97 -8.00 -0.07
C MET A 268 15.44 -9.37 -0.44
N LYS A 269 16.05 -10.41 0.08
CA LYS A 269 15.74 -11.80 -0.27
C LYS A 269 15.71 -12.69 0.97
N GLU A 270 14.96 -13.79 0.92
CA GLU A 270 14.97 -14.83 1.96
C GLU A 270 16.39 -15.37 2.23
N SER A 271 17.25 -15.43 1.20
CA SER A 271 18.64 -15.86 1.36
C SER A 271 19.49 -14.89 2.21
N ASP A 272 19.17 -13.59 2.20
CA ASP A 272 19.94 -12.57 2.90
C ASP A 272 19.78 -12.66 4.43
N VAL A 273 18.67 -13.21 4.91
CA VAL A 273 18.36 -13.28 6.35
C VAL A 273 18.86 -14.56 7.03
N ARG A 274 19.37 -15.51 6.25
CA ARG A 274 19.88 -16.78 6.80
C ARG A 274 20.95 -16.64 7.90
N PRO A 275 21.90 -15.71 7.81
CA PRO A 275 22.90 -15.51 8.87
C PRO A 275 22.30 -15.19 10.23
N TYR A 276 21.11 -14.58 10.27
CA TYR A 276 20.42 -14.18 11.50
C TYR A 276 19.67 -15.34 12.18
N ILE A 277 19.29 -16.39 11.42
CA ILE A 277 18.43 -17.47 11.92
C ILE A 277 19.06 -18.25 13.10
N PRO A 278 20.33 -18.72 13.04
CA PRO A 278 20.90 -19.52 14.13
C PRO A 278 20.93 -18.80 15.47
N GLU A 279 21.43 -17.57 15.49
CA GLU A 279 21.54 -16.76 16.70
C GLU A 279 20.15 -16.42 17.27
N MET A 280 19.21 -16.04 16.40
CA MET A 280 17.82 -15.77 16.79
C MET A 280 17.16 -17.00 17.45
N ILE A 281 17.33 -18.20 16.88
CA ILE A 281 16.76 -19.44 17.43
C ILE A 281 17.40 -19.80 18.77
N GLU A 282 18.72 -19.73 18.88
CA GLU A 282 19.42 -20.02 20.14
C GLU A 282 19.01 -19.04 21.24
N ALA A 283 18.92 -17.74 20.96
CA ALA A 283 18.43 -16.75 21.91
C ALA A 283 17.00 -17.07 22.42
N MET A 284 16.11 -17.53 21.53
CA MET A 284 14.75 -17.93 21.93
C MET A 284 14.74 -19.19 22.81
N LYS A 285 15.64 -20.15 22.57
CA LYS A 285 15.80 -21.35 23.42
C LYS A 285 16.37 -21.01 24.79
N ASP A 286 17.43 -20.22 24.81
CA ASP A 286 18.10 -19.82 26.05
C ASP A 286 17.18 -19.03 26.98
N ASN A 287 16.30 -18.21 26.41
CA ASN A 287 15.27 -17.48 27.13
C ASN A 287 14.03 -18.34 27.49
N GLY A 288 14.03 -19.63 27.16
CA GLY A 288 12.90 -20.55 27.45
C GLY A 288 11.63 -20.24 26.67
N LEU A 289 11.70 -19.47 25.60
CA LEU A 289 10.56 -19.10 24.76
C LEU A 289 10.23 -20.18 23.72
N ALA A 290 11.27 -20.81 23.15
CA ALA A 290 11.13 -21.86 22.16
C ALA A 290 11.23 -23.23 22.80
N TYR A 291 10.29 -24.13 22.52
CA TYR A 291 10.23 -25.50 23.03
C TYR A 291 9.82 -26.48 21.93
N VAL A 292 10.09 -27.76 22.15
CA VAL A 292 9.76 -28.83 21.20
C VAL A 292 8.31 -29.31 21.44
N SER A 293 7.48 -29.26 20.39
CA SER A 293 6.12 -29.80 20.37
C SER A 293 5.95 -30.62 19.10
N ASP A 294 5.53 -31.87 19.22
CA ASP A 294 5.35 -32.82 18.11
C ASP A 294 6.56 -32.93 17.15
N GLY A 295 7.77 -32.81 17.74
CA GLY A 295 9.02 -32.84 17.01
C GLY A 295 9.43 -31.53 16.32
N ALA A 296 8.57 -30.51 16.31
CA ALA A 296 8.85 -29.18 15.79
C ALA A 296 9.29 -28.24 16.92
N LEU A 297 10.16 -27.27 16.61
CA LEU A 297 10.51 -26.18 17.53
C LEU A 297 9.49 -25.04 17.35
N VAL A 298 8.80 -24.66 18.42
CA VAL A 298 7.70 -23.71 18.39
C VAL A 298 7.81 -22.65 19.49
N VAL A 299 7.15 -21.53 19.30
CA VAL A 299 6.93 -20.48 20.29
C VAL A 299 5.41 -20.33 20.49
N ASP A 300 4.95 -20.49 21.73
CA ASP A 300 3.58 -20.18 22.08
C ASP A 300 3.34 -18.66 22.01
N VAL A 301 2.30 -18.27 21.26
CA VAL A 301 1.93 -16.88 21.00
C VAL A 301 0.56 -16.48 21.56
N MET A 302 -0.08 -17.38 22.32
CA MET A 302 -1.33 -17.07 23.01
C MET A 302 -1.14 -15.94 24.03
N LYS A 303 -2.16 -15.09 24.15
CA LYS A 303 -2.22 -14.00 25.14
C LYS A 303 -3.41 -14.21 26.06
N GLU A 304 -3.28 -13.72 27.29
CA GLU A 304 -4.40 -13.65 28.20
C GLU A 304 -5.52 -12.75 27.60
N GLY A 305 -6.73 -13.28 27.52
CA GLY A 305 -7.88 -12.60 26.90
C GLY A 305 -8.15 -12.96 25.44
N ASP A 306 -7.35 -13.80 24.81
CA ASP A 306 -7.67 -14.30 23.48
C ASP A 306 -8.97 -15.11 23.51
N THR A 307 -9.91 -14.75 22.64
CA THR A 307 -11.22 -15.44 22.53
C THR A 307 -11.19 -16.64 21.59
N LYS A 308 -10.12 -16.76 20.80
CA LYS A 308 -9.87 -17.86 19.86
C LYS A 308 -8.49 -18.42 20.10
N GLU A 309 -8.35 -19.73 19.89
CA GLU A 309 -7.06 -20.39 19.92
C GLU A 309 -6.21 -19.90 18.74
N ILE A 310 -4.99 -19.42 19.06
CA ILE A 310 -3.98 -19.05 18.07
C ILE A 310 -2.89 -20.12 18.12
N PRO A 311 -2.65 -20.86 17.03
CA PRO A 311 -1.63 -21.88 17.00
C PRO A 311 -0.24 -21.31 17.28
N PRO A 312 0.67 -22.09 17.87
CA PRO A 312 2.05 -21.66 18.09
C PRO A 312 2.77 -21.27 16.79
N CYS A 313 3.70 -20.32 16.88
CA CYS A 313 4.58 -19.97 15.78
C CYS A 313 5.65 -21.06 15.63
N ILE A 314 5.69 -21.74 14.50
CA ILE A 314 6.67 -22.79 14.25
C ILE A 314 7.96 -22.16 13.72
N LEU A 315 9.08 -22.42 14.40
CA LEU A 315 10.41 -21.95 14.00
C LEU A 315 11.17 -22.97 13.17
N VAL A 316 11.10 -24.26 13.54
CA VAL A 316 11.78 -25.35 12.83
C VAL A 316 10.86 -26.55 12.79
N LYS A 317 10.70 -27.14 11.60
CA LYS A 317 9.91 -28.36 11.42
C LYS A 317 10.59 -29.55 12.06
N SER A 318 9.83 -30.65 12.21
CA SER A 318 10.34 -31.93 12.69
C SER A 318 11.46 -32.54 11.82
N ASP A 319 11.55 -32.16 10.54
CA ASP A 319 12.61 -32.54 9.63
C ASP A 319 13.86 -31.64 9.70
N GLY A 320 13.87 -30.64 10.61
CA GLY A 320 14.96 -29.69 10.79
C GLY A 320 14.95 -28.49 9.83
N SER A 321 13.97 -28.38 8.93
CA SER A 321 13.89 -27.28 7.99
C SER A 321 13.25 -26.03 8.60
N ALA A 322 13.78 -24.85 8.23
CA ALA A 322 13.17 -23.56 8.54
C ALA A 322 11.89 -23.33 7.71
N LEU A 323 11.00 -22.53 8.26
CA LEU A 323 9.73 -22.15 7.64
C LEU A 323 9.76 -20.67 7.21
N TYR A 324 8.70 -20.23 6.51
CA TYR A 324 8.49 -18.81 6.21
C TYR A 324 8.45 -17.95 7.49
N SER A 325 7.82 -18.46 8.57
CA SER A 325 7.83 -17.76 9.87
C SER A 325 9.22 -17.50 10.42
N THR A 326 10.16 -18.42 10.20
CA THR A 326 11.55 -18.28 10.63
C THR A 326 12.28 -17.22 9.82
N THR A 327 12.09 -17.22 8.49
CA THR A 327 12.69 -16.22 7.60
C THR A 327 12.07 -14.84 7.84
N ASP A 328 10.76 -14.74 8.07
CA ASP A 328 10.09 -13.47 8.36
C ASP A 328 10.53 -12.88 9.70
N LEU A 329 10.70 -13.69 10.74
CA LEU A 329 11.27 -13.24 12.02
C LEU A 329 12.73 -12.78 11.85
N ALA A 330 13.54 -13.51 11.08
CA ALA A 330 14.91 -13.10 10.78
C ALA A 330 14.97 -11.83 9.92
N THR A 331 13.99 -11.61 9.03
CA THR A 331 13.82 -10.37 8.27
C THR A 331 13.52 -9.19 9.20
N ILE A 332 12.69 -9.40 10.21
CA ILE A 332 12.43 -8.37 11.23
C ILE A 332 13.73 -8.03 11.96
N VAL A 333 14.51 -9.02 12.40
CA VAL A 333 15.82 -8.79 13.05
C VAL A 333 16.74 -7.97 12.15
N GLN A 334 16.90 -8.38 10.88
CA GLN A 334 17.73 -7.67 9.92
C GLN A 334 17.27 -6.21 9.73
N ARG A 335 15.97 -5.98 9.60
CA ARG A 335 15.41 -4.63 9.42
C ARG A 335 15.65 -3.74 10.63
N MET A 336 15.52 -4.29 11.83
CA MET A 336 15.83 -3.58 13.08
C MET A 336 17.31 -3.22 13.17
N GLU A 337 18.20 -4.16 12.84
CA GLU A 337 19.65 -3.93 12.91
C GLU A 337 20.13 -2.90 11.86
N GLN A 338 19.61 -2.98 10.63
CA GLN A 338 20.10 -2.15 9.54
C GLN A 338 19.44 -0.77 9.45
N TYR A 339 18.18 -0.64 9.84
CA TYR A 339 17.40 0.57 9.58
C TYR A 339 16.77 1.18 10.83
N ASP A 340 16.69 0.46 11.94
CA ASP A 340 16.02 0.86 13.20
C ASP A 340 14.66 1.57 12.94
N PRO A 341 13.72 0.92 12.23
CA PRO A 341 12.51 1.57 11.79
C PRO A 341 11.54 1.84 12.94
N ASN A 342 10.84 2.97 12.88
CA ASN A 342 9.72 3.27 13.77
C ASN A 342 8.49 2.42 13.45
N GLU A 343 8.39 1.98 12.18
CA GLU A 343 7.28 1.13 11.74
C GLU A 343 7.74 0.21 10.59
N ILE A 344 7.22 -1.03 10.60
CA ILE A 344 7.32 -1.98 9.49
C ILE A 344 5.91 -2.33 9.06
N ILE A 345 5.56 -2.01 7.81
CA ILE A 345 4.23 -2.24 7.22
C ILE A 345 4.33 -3.39 6.23
N TYR A 346 3.50 -4.43 6.40
CA TYR A 346 3.39 -5.55 5.49
C TYR A 346 2.11 -5.46 4.68
N ILE A 347 2.21 -5.24 3.37
CA ILE A 347 1.07 -5.10 2.46
C ILE A 347 0.88 -6.39 1.68
N VAL A 348 0.02 -7.24 2.18
CA VAL A 348 -0.18 -8.62 1.73
C VAL A 348 -1.66 -8.99 1.64
N ASP A 349 -1.95 -10.16 1.08
CA ASP A 349 -3.34 -10.66 1.00
C ASP A 349 -3.95 -10.84 2.40
N LYS A 350 -5.17 -10.34 2.62
CA LYS A 350 -5.88 -10.41 3.91
C LYS A 350 -6.00 -11.83 4.49
N ARG A 351 -5.92 -12.87 3.65
CA ARG A 351 -5.95 -14.27 4.10
C ARG A 351 -4.74 -14.67 4.94
N GLN A 352 -3.68 -13.86 4.95
CA GLN A 352 -2.47 -14.08 5.74
C GLN A 352 -2.53 -13.42 7.14
N GLU A 353 -3.67 -12.83 7.54
CA GLU A 353 -3.81 -12.10 8.80
C GLU A 353 -3.40 -12.93 10.02
N LEU A 354 -3.91 -14.17 10.15
CA LEU A 354 -3.56 -15.05 11.28
C LEU A 354 -2.05 -15.38 11.30
N TYR A 355 -1.46 -15.59 10.13
CA TYR A 355 -0.04 -15.87 10.00
C TYR A 355 0.82 -14.69 10.49
N PHE A 356 0.52 -13.48 10.04
CA PHE A 356 1.26 -12.28 10.50
C PHE A 356 0.98 -11.96 11.97
N GLU A 357 -0.23 -12.24 12.48
CA GLU A 357 -0.51 -12.14 13.91
C GLU A 357 0.43 -13.06 14.72
N GLN A 358 0.64 -14.31 14.28
CA GLN A 358 1.59 -15.23 14.91
C GLN A 358 3.03 -14.69 14.86
N VAL A 359 3.49 -14.22 13.70
CA VAL A 359 4.84 -13.67 13.51
C VAL A 359 5.06 -12.44 14.39
N PHE A 360 4.12 -11.49 14.39
CA PHE A 360 4.23 -10.26 15.19
C PHE A 360 4.22 -10.53 16.69
N ARG A 361 3.37 -11.43 17.14
CA ARG A 361 3.34 -11.84 18.56
C ARG A 361 4.64 -12.53 18.96
N CYS A 362 5.16 -13.41 18.12
CA CYS A 362 6.45 -14.06 18.34
C CYS A 362 7.59 -13.04 18.39
N ALA A 363 7.66 -12.11 17.43
CA ALA A 363 8.67 -11.05 17.39
C ALA A 363 8.66 -10.18 18.66
N ARG A 364 7.45 -9.80 19.13
CA ARG A 364 7.29 -9.05 20.39
C ARG A 364 7.73 -9.84 21.61
N LYS A 365 7.27 -11.11 21.72
CA LYS A 365 7.58 -11.99 22.86
C LYS A 365 9.08 -12.30 22.95
N ALA A 366 9.74 -12.40 21.81
CA ALA A 366 11.18 -12.66 21.70
C ALA A 366 12.05 -11.38 21.73
N ASN A 367 11.44 -10.20 21.92
CA ASN A 367 12.12 -8.90 21.90
C ASN A 367 12.94 -8.65 20.62
N LEU A 368 12.48 -9.15 19.47
CA LEU A 368 13.13 -8.92 18.17
C LEU A 368 12.88 -7.51 17.63
N VAL A 369 11.94 -6.79 18.21
CA VAL A 369 11.61 -5.41 17.88
C VAL A 369 11.60 -4.54 19.12
N SER A 370 11.98 -3.27 18.96
CA SER A 370 11.80 -2.27 20.02
C SER A 370 10.33 -2.18 20.44
N PRO A 371 10.02 -1.94 21.72
CA PRO A 371 8.64 -1.69 22.16
C PRO A 371 7.95 -0.57 21.38
N ASP A 372 8.71 0.43 20.94
CA ASP A 372 8.21 1.61 20.23
C ASP A 372 8.06 1.39 18.71
N THR A 373 8.64 0.32 18.15
CA THR A 373 8.50 0.00 16.72
C THR A 373 7.12 -0.60 16.45
N LYS A 374 6.34 0.01 15.57
CA LYS A 374 5.03 -0.52 15.15
C LYS A 374 5.22 -1.62 14.11
N LEU A 375 4.50 -2.75 14.25
CA LEU A 375 4.36 -3.78 13.24
C LEU A 375 2.94 -3.73 12.72
N THR A 376 2.77 -3.43 11.44
CA THR A 376 1.46 -3.20 10.82
C THR A 376 1.20 -4.25 9.75
N PHE A 377 0.06 -4.92 9.85
CA PHE A 377 -0.48 -5.78 8.81
C PHE A 377 -1.56 -5.02 8.04
N LEU A 378 -1.30 -4.75 6.77
CA LEU A 378 -2.24 -4.11 5.86
C LEU A 378 -2.75 -5.13 4.85
N GLY A 379 -3.81 -5.83 5.23
CA GLY A 379 -4.41 -6.90 4.43
C GLY A 379 -5.31 -6.37 3.31
N PHE A 380 -5.00 -6.68 2.05
CA PHE A 380 -5.84 -6.31 0.93
C PHE A 380 -6.73 -7.47 0.44
N GLY A 381 -7.90 -7.10 -0.08
CA GLY A 381 -8.84 -8.04 -0.72
C GLY A 381 -8.45 -8.40 -2.16
N THR A 382 -9.27 -9.19 -2.82
CA THR A 382 -9.04 -9.64 -4.20
C THR A 382 -9.65 -8.71 -5.24
N MET A 383 -8.96 -8.55 -6.37
CA MET A 383 -9.52 -7.98 -7.58
C MET A 383 -10.19 -9.09 -8.40
N ASN A 384 -11.48 -8.96 -8.64
CA ASN A 384 -12.32 -9.97 -9.27
C ASN A 384 -12.79 -9.53 -10.65
N GLY A 385 -13.13 -10.50 -11.51
CA GLY A 385 -13.84 -10.26 -12.77
C GLY A 385 -15.33 -10.03 -12.55
N LYS A 386 -16.06 -9.80 -13.66
CA LYS A 386 -17.53 -9.60 -13.66
C LYS A 386 -18.32 -10.78 -13.06
N ASP A 387 -17.74 -11.98 -13.06
CA ASP A 387 -18.29 -13.18 -12.45
C ASP A 387 -18.06 -13.28 -10.93
N GLY A 388 -17.48 -12.25 -10.33
CA GLY A 388 -17.15 -12.20 -8.90
C GLY A 388 -16.00 -13.12 -8.47
N LYS A 389 -15.29 -13.75 -9.42
CA LYS A 389 -14.15 -14.62 -9.15
C LYS A 389 -12.84 -13.91 -9.47
N PRO A 390 -11.72 -14.33 -8.83
CA PRO A 390 -10.40 -13.78 -9.16
C PRO A 390 -10.12 -13.85 -10.67
N PHE A 391 -9.51 -12.81 -11.21
CA PHE A 391 -9.19 -12.73 -12.64
C PHE A 391 -8.41 -13.97 -13.11
N LYS A 392 -8.95 -14.65 -14.12
CA LYS A 392 -8.34 -15.83 -14.74
C LYS A 392 -8.20 -15.64 -16.24
N THR A 393 -7.22 -16.32 -16.82
CA THR A 393 -7.15 -16.47 -18.29
C THR A 393 -8.31 -17.32 -18.79
N ARG A 394 -8.60 -17.28 -20.09
CA ARG A 394 -9.64 -18.13 -20.72
C ARG A 394 -9.41 -19.62 -20.45
N ASP A 395 -8.14 -20.02 -20.27
CA ASP A 395 -7.74 -21.40 -20.00
C ASP A 395 -7.70 -21.74 -18.50
N GLY A 396 -8.19 -20.86 -17.62
CA GLY A 396 -8.35 -21.11 -16.18
C GLY A 396 -7.14 -20.76 -15.31
N GLY A 397 -6.02 -20.28 -15.87
CA GLY A 397 -4.84 -19.79 -15.14
C GLY A 397 -5.03 -18.38 -14.56
N VAL A 398 -4.14 -17.98 -13.64
CA VAL A 398 -4.12 -16.60 -13.13
C VAL A 398 -3.62 -15.68 -14.24
N MET A 399 -4.32 -14.53 -14.45
CA MET A 399 -3.94 -13.58 -15.48
C MET A 399 -2.61 -12.91 -15.16
N ARG A 400 -1.66 -12.91 -16.10
CA ARG A 400 -0.41 -12.16 -16.00
C ARG A 400 -0.69 -10.66 -15.95
N LEU A 401 0.07 -9.96 -15.12
CA LEU A 401 -0.09 -8.51 -14.94
C LEU A 401 0.19 -7.75 -16.25
N GLU A 402 1.20 -8.13 -16.99
CA GLU A 402 1.51 -7.56 -18.31
C GLU A 402 0.32 -7.65 -19.29
N HIS A 403 -0.40 -8.78 -19.30
CA HIS A 403 -1.58 -8.95 -20.15
C HIS A 403 -2.71 -8.01 -19.74
N LEU A 404 -2.93 -7.81 -18.43
CA LEU A 404 -3.92 -6.86 -17.94
C LEU A 404 -3.56 -5.42 -18.36
N ILE A 405 -2.30 -5.02 -18.18
CA ILE A 405 -1.81 -3.70 -18.57
C ILE A 405 -2.01 -3.49 -20.07
N LYS A 406 -1.62 -4.45 -20.91
CA LYS A 406 -1.80 -4.40 -22.37
C LYS A 406 -3.28 -4.32 -22.75
N GLN A 407 -4.15 -5.10 -22.10
CA GLN A 407 -5.59 -5.09 -22.37
C GLN A 407 -6.22 -3.73 -22.05
N VAL A 408 -5.87 -3.14 -20.90
CA VAL A 408 -6.39 -1.84 -20.47
C VAL A 408 -5.85 -0.72 -21.36
N SER A 409 -4.56 -0.71 -21.63
CA SER A 409 -3.94 0.28 -22.54
C SER A 409 -4.47 0.17 -23.97
N GLY A 410 -4.73 -1.04 -24.46
CA GLY A 410 -5.33 -1.25 -25.78
C GLY A 410 -6.72 -0.65 -25.91
N ARG A 411 -7.56 -0.77 -24.88
CA ARG A 411 -8.90 -0.13 -24.87
C ARG A 411 -8.83 1.40 -24.86
N VAL A 412 -7.84 1.95 -24.16
CA VAL A 412 -7.61 3.40 -24.19
C VAL A 412 -7.11 3.82 -25.56
N TYR A 413 -6.23 3.02 -26.19
CA TYR A 413 -5.70 3.27 -27.52
C TYR A 413 -6.80 3.34 -28.58
N GLU A 414 -7.77 2.43 -28.55
CA GLU A 414 -8.92 2.46 -29.45
C GLU A 414 -9.64 3.83 -29.43
N LYS A 415 -9.81 4.41 -28.23
CA LYS A 415 -10.48 5.72 -28.07
C LYS A 415 -9.56 6.90 -28.45
N VAL A 416 -8.28 6.83 -28.11
CA VAL A 416 -7.32 7.91 -28.37
C VAL A 416 -7.01 8.02 -29.86
N SER A 417 -6.91 6.89 -30.55
CA SER A 417 -6.60 6.81 -31.99
C SER A 417 -7.75 7.30 -32.90
N GLU A 418 -8.95 7.53 -32.35
CA GLU A 418 -10.04 8.21 -33.08
C GLU A 418 -9.66 9.66 -33.44
N ASN A 419 -8.80 10.29 -32.64
CA ASN A 419 -8.26 11.61 -32.92
C ASN A 419 -7.11 11.51 -33.94
N LYS A 420 -7.39 11.89 -35.19
CA LYS A 420 -6.44 11.83 -36.31
C LYS A 420 -5.36 12.93 -36.29
N GLU A 421 -5.41 13.85 -35.33
CA GLU A 421 -4.41 14.92 -35.19
C GLU A 421 -3.15 14.47 -34.45
N ILE A 422 -3.17 13.32 -33.78
CA ILE A 422 -2.04 12.75 -33.04
C ILE A 422 -1.42 11.58 -33.81
N SER A 423 -0.09 11.44 -33.69
CA SER A 423 0.64 10.32 -34.29
C SER A 423 0.32 8.99 -33.59
N GLU A 424 0.56 7.87 -34.28
CA GLU A 424 0.41 6.54 -33.70
C GLU A 424 1.29 6.34 -32.47
N GLU A 425 2.53 6.82 -32.50
CA GLU A 425 3.47 6.74 -31.39
C GLU A 425 2.96 7.54 -30.17
N GLU A 426 2.47 8.75 -30.40
CA GLU A 426 1.88 9.58 -29.36
C GLU A 426 0.62 8.96 -28.77
N ALA A 427 -0.26 8.39 -29.61
CA ALA A 427 -1.44 7.67 -29.19
C ALA A 427 -1.09 6.45 -28.31
N MET A 428 -0.03 5.71 -28.66
CA MET A 428 0.48 4.60 -27.82
C MET A 428 1.00 5.08 -26.48
N GLU A 429 1.78 6.17 -26.45
CA GLU A 429 2.33 6.72 -25.19
C GLU A 429 1.22 7.22 -24.25
N ILE A 430 0.28 7.98 -24.80
CA ILE A 430 -0.91 8.44 -24.05
C ILE A 430 -1.68 7.25 -23.49
N SER A 431 -1.91 6.22 -24.32
CA SER A 431 -2.69 5.05 -23.93
C SER A 431 -2.05 4.24 -22.82
N LYS A 432 -0.72 4.13 -22.79
CA LYS A 432 0.00 3.51 -21.68
C LYS A 432 -0.19 4.30 -20.38
N LYS A 433 0.00 5.62 -20.41
CA LYS A 433 -0.13 6.49 -19.23
C LYS A 433 -1.55 6.51 -18.68
N VAL A 434 -2.53 6.66 -19.56
CA VAL A 434 -3.95 6.72 -19.20
C VAL A 434 -4.47 5.35 -18.76
N GLY A 435 -4.02 4.27 -19.41
CA GLY A 435 -4.32 2.89 -18.99
C GLY A 435 -3.77 2.56 -17.61
N LEU A 436 -2.54 3.00 -17.33
CA LEU A 436 -1.94 2.85 -15.99
C LEU A 436 -2.71 3.63 -14.93
N ALA A 437 -3.13 4.86 -15.24
CA ALA A 437 -3.95 5.65 -14.32
C ALA A 437 -5.31 4.98 -14.05
N ALA A 438 -5.93 4.39 -15.07
CA ALA A 438 -7.16 3.62 -14.92
C ALA A 438 -6.97 2.45 -13.94
N LEU A 439 -5.89 1.69 -14.05
CA LEU A 439 -5.57 0.58 -13.15
C LEU A 439 -5.31 1.07 -11.71
N LYS A 440 -4.44 2.04 -11.54
CA LYS A 440 -4.08 2.56 -10.21
C LYS A 440 -5.28 3.17 -9.49
N TYR A 441 -6.03 4.02 -10.18
CA TYR A 441 -7.17 4.67 -9.58
C TYR A 441 -8.31 3.70 -9.26
N SER A 442 -8.54 2.70 -10.13
CA SER A 442 -9.54 1.67 -9.86
C SER A 442 -9.23 0.89 -8.58
N ASP A 443 -7.97 0.66 -8.28
CA ASP A 443 -7.57 -0.03 -7.05
C ASP A 443 -7.66 0.88 -5.83
N LEU A 444 -7.03 2.06 -5.87
CA LEU A 444 -6.96 3.01 -4.76
C LEU A 444 -8.30 3.64 -4.40
N SER A 445 -9.29 3.66 -5.31
CA SER A 445 -10.64 4.15 -5.04
C SER A 445 -11.53 3.17 -4.26
N ASN A 446 -11.02 1.97 -3.96
CA ASN A 446 -11.71 0.96 -3.17
C ASN A 446 -11.08 0.79 -1.80
N GLN A 447 -11.88 0.39 -0.81
CA GLN A 447 -11.34 0.05 0.52
C GLN A 447 -10.36 -1.11 0.41
N ILE A 448 -9.19 -0.98 1.03
CA ILE A 448 -8.08 -1.93 0.91
C ILE A 448 -8.52 -3.36 1.24
N ALA A 449 -9.15 -3.58 2.39
CA ALA A 449 -9.54 -4.90 2.85
C ALA A 449 -10.71 -5.52 2.07
N LYS A 450 -11.42 -4.75 1.23
CA LYS A 450 -12.55 -5.26 0.44
C LYS A 450 -12.12 -5.83 -0.90
N ASP A 451 -12.81 -6.89 -1.30
CA ASP A 451 -12.77 -7.38 -2.66
C ASP A 451 -13.54 -6.41 -3.57
N TYR A 452 -13.09 -6.21 -4.80
CA TYR A 452 -13.82 -5.39 -5.76
C TYR A 452 -13.85 -6.04 -7.15
N ILE A 453 -14.83 -5.62 -7.96
CA ILE A 453 -14.98 -6.08 -9.34
C ILE A 453 -14.29 -5.06 -10.25
N PHE A 454 -13.30 -5.53 -11.01
CA PHE A 454 -12.64 -4.74 -12.03
C PHE A 454 -13.38 -4.86 -13.37
N GLU A 455 -13.97 -3.76 -13.81
CA GLU A 455 -14.66 -3.63 -15.09
C GLU A 455 -13.86 -2.72 -16.02
N PRO A 456 -13.09 -3.26 -16.96
CA PRO A 456 -12.21 -2.47 -17.83
C PRO A 456 -12.94 -1.31 -18.54
N ASP A 457 -14.15 -1.54 -19.03
CA ASP A 457 -14.93 -0.52 -19.75
C ASP A 457 -15.31 0.68 -18.87
N ARG A 458 -15.65 0.40 -17.61
CA ARG A 458 -15.96 1.44 -16.62
C ARG A 458 -14.71 2.24 -16.24
N PHE A 459 -13.62 1.54 -15.91
CA PHE A 459 -12.41 2.19 -15.40
C PHE A 459 -11.58 2.91 -16.46
N THR A 460 -11.73 2.55 -17.75
CA THR A 460 -11.13 3.26 -18.89
C THR A 460 -12.01 4.37 -19.46
N SER A 461 -13.15 4.67 -18.82
CA SER A 461 -14.00 5.79 -19.22
C SER A 461 -13.32 7.13 -18.95
N PHE A 462 -13.49 8.09 -19.88
CA PHE A 462 -13.09 9.48 -19.69
C PHE A 462 -14.17 10.33 -19.01
N GLU A 463 -15.20 9.67 -18.47
CA GLU A 463 -16.28 10.30 -17.72
C GLU A 463 -16.45 9.62 -16.36
N GLY A 464 -16.96 10.37 -15.38
CA GLY A 464 -17.20 9.88 -14.03
C GLY A 464 -15.96 9.83 -13.15
N ASN A 465 -15.99 8.99 -12.11
CA ASN A 465 -14.90 8.87 -11.13
C ASN A 465 -13.88 7.82 -11.58
N THR A 466 -12.96 8.22 -12.47
CA THR A 466 -11.98 7.33 -13.11
C THR A 466 -10.58 7.98 -13.19
N GLY A 467 -9.55 7.14 -13.30
CA GLY A 467 -8.17 7.60 -13.51
C GLY A 467 -8.01 8.45 -14.79
N PRO A 468 -8.53 8.01 -15.95
CA PRO A 468 -8.52 8.81 -17.17
C PRO A 468 -9.17 10.20 -17.01
N TYR A 469 -10.28 10.29 -16.28
CA TYR A 469 -10.95 11.58 -16.02
C TYR A 469 -10.09 12.52 -15.17
N ILE A 470 -9.38 12.00 -14.17
CA ILE A 470 -8.48 12.80 -13.35
C ILE A 470 -7.32 13.34 -14.19
N ILE A 471 -6.69 12.50 -15.03
CA ILE A 471 -5.64 12.96 -15.95
C ILE A 471 -6.18 14.00 -16.92
N TYR A 472 -7.34 13.76 -17.52
CA TYR A 472 -7.99 14.71 -18.42
C TYR A 472 -8.24 16.06 -17.73
N THR A 473 -8.71 16.05 -16.48
CA THR A 473 -8.92 17.27 -15.69
C THR A 473 -7.60 18.03 -15.51
N ALA A 474 -6.52 17.33 -15.12
CA ALA A 474 -5.21 17.95 -14.95
C ALA A 474 -4.66 18.55 -16.25
N VAL A 475 -4.79 17.83 -17.38
CA VAL A 475 -4.37 18.31 -18.70
C VAL A 475 -5.19 19.54 -19.12
N ARG A 476 -6.50 19.54 -18.86
CA ARG A 476 -7.37 20.67 -19.17
C ARG A 476 -7.02 21.92 -18.35
N ILE A 477 -6.77 21.77 -17.06
CA ILE A 477 -6.29 22.87 -16.20
C ILE A 477 -4.97 23.42 -16.74
N LYS A 478 -4.02 22.54 -17.09
CA LYS A 478 -2.73 22.91 -17.65
C LYS A 478 -2.87 23.68 -18.97
N SER A 479 -3.77 23.24 -19.85
CA SER A 479 -4.06 23.91 -21.12
C SER A 479 -4.66 25.32 -20.91
N ILE A 480 -5.61 25.46 -19.97
CA ILE A 480 -6.19 26.76 -19.62
C ILE A 480 -5.09 27.68 -19.06
N TRP A 481 -4.26 27.15 -18.20
CA TRP A 481 -3.15 27.87 -17.59
C TRP A 481 -2.15 28.37 -18.64
N ASN A 482 -1.73 27.52 -19.58
CA ASN A 482 -0.80 27.88 -20.66
C ASN A 482 -1.39 29.03 -21.52
N LYS A 483 -2.65 28.91 -21.92
CA LYS A 483 -3.35 29.99 -22.68
C LYS A 483 -3.45 31.27 -21.88
N PHE A 484 -3.64 31.21 -20.56
CA PHE A 484 -3.65 32.36 -19.69
C PHE A 484 -2.28 33.04 -19.67
N GLN A 485 -1.20 32.27 -19.51
CA GLN A 485 0.17 32.79 -19.50
C GLN A 485 0.57 33.40 -20.85
N GLU A 486 0.18 32.77 -21.96
CA GLU A 486 0.40 33.34 -23.31
C GLU A 486 -0.29 34.71 -23.46
N LYS A 487 -1.50 34.83 -22.91
CA LYS A 487 -2.26 36.08 -22.99
C LYS A 487 -1.75 37.15 -22.02
N TYR A 488 -1.23 36.73 -20.87
CA TYR A 488 -0.77 37.61 -19.80
C TYR A 488 0.66 37.27 -19.33
N PRO A 489 1.67 37.41 -20.18
CA PRO A 489 3.04 36.93 -19.90
C PRO A 489 3.77 37.68 -18.78
N ARG A 490 3.23 38.79 -18.30
CA ARG A 490 3.80 39.59 -17.22
C ARG A 490 3.24 39.25 -15.82
N LEU A 491 2.21 38.41 -15.76
CA LEU A 491 1.65 37.99 -14.48
C LEU A 491 2.50 36.85 -13.90
N ASP A 492 2.95 37.06 -12.66
CA ASP A 492 3.70 36.05 -11.93
C ASP A 492 2.72 35.03 -11.33
N PRO A 493 2.82 33.74 -11.70
CA PRO A 493 2.02 32.68 -11.11
C PRO A 493 2.15 32.55 -9.60
N GLY A 494 3.28 32.94 -9.02
CA GLY A 494 3.55 32.90 -7.59
C GLY A 494 2.77 33.94 -6.77
N ASN A 495 2.15 34.93 -7.42
CA ASN A 495 1.41 36.02 -6.77
C ASN A 495 -0.11 35.91 -6.97
N ILE A 496 -0.63 34.70 -7.16
CA ILE A 496 -2.07 34.50 -7.29
C ILE A 496 -2.69 34.40 -5.90
N SER A 497 -3.78 35.13 -5.71
CA SER A 497 -4.64 35.03 -4.53
C SER A 497 -6.10 34.83 -4.93
N LEU A 498 -6.83 34.13 -4.10
CA LEU A 498 -8.27 33.94 -4.25
C LEU A 498 -9.01 35.14 -3.70
N HIS A 499 -10.09 35.56 -4.34
CA HIS A 499 -10.94 36.65 -3.98
C HIS A 499 -12.41 36.30 -4.13
N LEU A 500 -13.28 36.98 -3.37
CA LEU A 500 -14.73 36.93 -3.52
C LEU A 500 -15.20 37.78 -4.73
N PRO A 501 -16.41 37.54 -5.26
CA PRO A 501 -17.35 36.46 -4.91
C PRO A 501 -17.09 35.16 -5.67
N PHE A 502 -17.65 34.05 -5.18
CA PHE A 502 -17.67 32.77 -5.92
C PHE A 502 -19.07 32.14 -5.90
N SER A 503 -19.28 31.23 -6.88
CA SER A 503 -20.48 30.42 -6.99
C SER A 503 -20.50 29.29 -5.94
N GLU A 504 -21.66 28.66 -5.74
CA GLU A 504 -21.78 27.49 -4.86
C GLU A 504 -20.85 26.33 -5.28
N THR A 505 -20.66 26.14 -6.59
CA THR A 505 -19.76 25.12 -7.12
C THR A 505 -18.31 25.41 -6.75
N GLU A 506 -17.87 26.66 -6.90
CA GLU A 506 -16.52 27.10 -6.50
C GLU A 506 -16.34 26.98 -5.00
N ARG A 507 -17.33 27.36 -4.20
CA ARG A 507 -17.31 27.19 -2.73
C ARG A 507 -17.13 25.73 -2.34
N SER A 508 -17.90 24.82 -2.93
CA SER A 508 -17.80 23.39 -2.68
C SER A 508 -16.42 22.83 -3.03
N MET A 509 -15.84 23.27 -4.15
CA MET A 509 -14.48 22.89 -4.57
C MET A 509 -13.44 23.43 -3.59
N MET A 510 -13.53 24.71 -3.18
CA MET A 510 -12.61 25.34 -2.24
C MET A 510 -12.62 24.65 -0.87
N LEU A 511 -13.78 24.25 -0.35
CA LEU A 511 -13.89 23.51 0.90
C LEU A 511 -13.20 22.14 0.83
N ARG A 512 -13.29 21.46 -0.31
CA ARG A 512 -12.57 20.19 -0.52
C ARG A 512 -11.05 20.40 -0.61
N MET A 513 -10.62 21.48 -1.26
CA MET A 513 -9.20 21.85 -1.32
C MET A 513 -8.65 22.21 0.05
N ALA A 514 -9.43 22.90 0.89
CA ALA A 514 -9.05 23.28 2.24
C ALA A 514 -8.86 22.06 3.20
N GLN A 515 -9.39 20.91 2.85
CA GLN A 515 -9.23 19.65 3.60
C GLN A 515 -8.04 18.81 3.12
N PHE A 516 -7.28 19.25 2.12
CA PHE A 516 -6.22 18.45 1.49
C PHE A 516 -5.15 17.98 2.48
N ASN A 517 -4.65 18.88 3.33
CA ASN A 517 -3.61 18.57 4.31
C ASN A 517 -4.10 17.55 5.36
N GLU A 518 -5.34 17.70 5.83
CA GLU A 518 -5.95 16.77 6.77
C GLU A 518 -6.17 15.39 6.16
N MET A 519 -6.72 15.32 4.94
CA MET A 519 -6.94 14.06 4.25
C MET A 519 -5.62 13.30 4.02
N LEU A 520 -4.55 14.00 3.64
CA LEU A 520 -3.27 13.38 3.37
C LEU A 520 -2.61 12.83 4.65
N GLU A 521 -2.66 13.60 5.73
CA GLU A 521 -2.12 13.17 7.02
C GLU A 521 -2.93 12.01 7.62
N THR A 522 -4.27 12.08 7.59
CA THR A 522 -5.15 10.99 8.03
C THR A 522 -4.90 9.72 7.22
N SER A 523 -4.76 9.85 5.89
CA SER A 523 -4.42 8.73 5.00
C SER A 523 -3.14 8.02 5.42
N CYS A 524 -2.13 8.77 5.86
CA CYS A 524 -0.88 8.22 6.35
C CYS A 524 -1.00 7.58 7.74
N LEU A 525 -1.74 8.23 8.66
CA LEU A 525 -1.88 7.76 10.05
C LEU A 525 -2.77 6.52 10.17
N ASP A 526 -3.77 6.41 9.29
CA ASP A 526 -4.73 5.31 9.27
C ASP A 526 -4.34 4.19 8.28
N ASP A 527 -3.17 4.32 7.61
CA ASP A 527 -2.70 3.39 6.59
C ASP A 527 -3.73 3.19 5.44
N THR A 528 -4.41 4.27 5.02
CA THR A 528 -5.48 4.25 4.02
C THR A 528 -5.19 5.22 2.87
N PRO A 529 -4.33 4.84 1.90
CA PRO A 529 -3.89 5.70 0.79
C PRO A 529 -5.00 6.09 -0.18
#